data_e3f100fd9e9622fefe1d8ee710494cbb
#
_entry.id   e3f100fd9e9622fefe1d8ee710494cbb
#
_cell.length_a   1.000
_cell.length_b   1.000
_cell.length_c   1.000
_cell.angle_alpha   90.00
_cell.angle_beta   90.00
_cell.angle_gamma   90.00
#
_symmetry.space_group_name_H-M   'P 1'
#
loop_
_entity.id
_entity.type
_entity.pdbx_description
1 polymer ?
#
loop_
_entity_poly.entity_id
_entity_poly.type
_entity_poly.pdbx_seq_one_letter_code
_entity_poly.pdbx_strand_id
1 'polypeptide(L)'
;ISDILPSIEIYGQNEIMEIARDELKIRNVASRLFSVPTELLEKIQSAHDALVENSSVISDIEQQFKATDHSLEELPAIEAKLKYYTEAGLDDKLALFKRLSSEEGQFNALQKSLPLKVTHFPEIMAGEYKNPELVAIAKEIEIFNDKIKGLNEQYDNLLKNLKQSFDEHKKKWEDSKAEYDEQLKLSLKTMDGVQDMSSQDIVEEYSNLIKKAEECKPLAERQKDLKTKLSEAHENRATLIENYKTICDERDQYLKRSIKKINKNKLCGVVQIGVKYRQNKKRLLAYLTSLIAGVGDKSINGIAEHEDFDVFTFANDCREGCERIREIYKLTQGVAEKIVDSLTEENLRVIEEMQLEDIVEIELNVGGKFKKLKDLSKGQQCTAILNLLLLDNKDPLIIDQPEDNLDNSFIAEN
;
A
#
# COMPACT_ATOMS: atom_id res chain seq x y z
N ILE A 1 -12.23 4.68 -42.74
CA ILE A 1 -11.73 6.01 -43.19
C ILE A 1 -10.35 6.26 -42.58
N SER A 2 -10.12 5.89 -41.30
CA SER A 2 -8.83 6.00 -40.61
C SER A 2 -7.67 5.20 -41.24
N ASP A 3 -7.98 4.17 -42.01
CA ASP A 3 -6.98 3.30 -42.69
C ASP A 3 -6.51 3.86 -44.04
N ILE A 4 -7.10 4.93 -44.52
CA ILE A 4 -6.86 5.50 -45.85
C ILE A 4 -6.23 6.90 -45.76
N LEU A 5 -6.44 7.63 -44.67
CA LEU A 5 -5.85 8.94 -44.46
C LEU A 5 -4.68 8.82 -43.50
N PRO A 6 -3.48 9.28 -43.85
CA PRO A 6 -2.39 9.38 -42.88
C PRO A 6 -2.82 10.28 -41.74
N SER A 7 -2.39 9.96 -40.52
CA SER A 7 -2.53 10.88 -39.39
C SER A 7 -1.76 12.16 -39.74
N ILE A 8 -2.39 13.33 -39.57
CA ILE A 8 -1.77 14.61 -39.84
C ILE A 8 -1.58 15.30 -38.47
N GLU A 9 -0.36 15.69 -38.19
CA GLU A 9 -0.09 16.52 -37.03
C GLU A 9 -0.20 18.00 -37.41
N ILE A 10 -1.01 18.74 -36.66
CA ILE A 10 -1.24 20.17 -36.90
C ILE A 10 -0.86 20.92 -35.63
N TYR A 11 0.02 21.89 -35.77
CA TYR A 11 0.41 22.79 -34.68
C TYR A 11 0.03 24.23 -35.06
N GLY A 12 -0.82 24.83 -34.23
CA GLY A 12 -1.23 26.21 -34.38
C GLY A 12 -0.14 27.19 -33.96
N GLN A 13 -0.41 28.49 -34.25
CA GLN A 13 0.44 29.60 -33.85
C GLN A 13 0.72 29.56 -32.33
N ASN A 14 1.95 29.61 -31.91
CA ASN A 14 2.43 29.50 -30.53
C ASN A 14 2.33 28.13 -29.86
N GLU A 15 1.74 27.09 -30.45
CA GLU A 15 1.57 25.79 -29.81
C GLU A 15 2.92 25.10 -29.55
N ILE A 16 3.88 25.26 -30.48
CA ILE A 16 5.26 24.77 -30.30
C ILE A 16 5.94 25.47 -29.11
N MET A 17 5.66 26.75 -28.90
CA MET A 17 6.18 27.50 -27.75
C MET A 17 5.53 27.06 -26.44
N GLU A 18 4.25 26.72 -26.47
CA GLU A 18 3.59 26.15 -25.30
C GLU A 18 4.20 24.79 -24.91
N ILE A 19 4.52 23.95 -25.90
CA ILE A 19 5.23 22.68 -25.67
C ILE A 19 6.57 22.96 -24.97
N ALA A 20 7.33 23.95 -25.46
CA ALA A 20 8.64 24.29 -24.88
C ALA A 20 8.58 24.77 -23.41
N ARG A 21 7.42 25.18 -22.91
CA ARG A 21 7.21 25.68 -21.54
C ARG A 21 6.54 24.72 -20.59
N ASP A 22 5.95 23.65 -21.12
CA ASP A 22 5.21 22.67 -20.36
C ASP A 22 5.99 21.36 -20.27
N GLU A 23 6.46 21.02 -19.08
CA GLU A 23 7.24 19.81 -18.81
C GLU A 23 6.52 18.53 -19.26
N LEU A 24 5.19 18.48 -19.13
CA LEU A 24 4.38 17.34 -19.51
C LEU A 24 4.31 17.22 -21.05
N LYS A 25 4.13 18.35 -21.74
CA LYS A 25 4.14 18.40 -23.20
C LYS A 25 5.53 18.04 -23.75
N ILE A 26 6.62 18.56 -23.16
CA ILE A 26 8.01 18.18 -23.48
C ILE A 26 8.21 16.67 -23.35
N ARG A 27 7.80 16.10 -22.23
CA ARG A 27 7.91 14.66 -21.98
C ARG A 27 7.15 13.85 -23.04
N ASN A 28 5.94 14.28 -23.38
CA ASN A 28 5.12 13.60 -24.39
C ASN A 28 5.78 13.61 -25.78
N VAL A 29 6.36 14.72 -26.18
CA VAL A 29 7.13 14.81 -27.44
C VAL A 29 8.36 13.92 -27.41
N ALA A 30 9.14 14.00 -26.31
CA ALA A 30 10.35 13.21 -26.19
C ALA A 30 10.06 11.69 -26.10
N SER A 31 8.99 11.28 -25.44
CA SER A 31 8.60 9.86 -25.30
C SER A 31 8.27 9.17 -26.62
N ARG A 32 7.92 9.93 -27.67
CA ARG A 32 7.73 9.38 -29.02
C ARG A 32 9.06 8.89 -29.63
N LEU A 33 10.19 9.49 -29.21
CA LEU A 33 11.51 9.15 -29.73
C LEU A 33 12.10 7.88 -29.10
N PHE A 34 11.67 7.56 -27.86
CA PHE A 34 12.14 6.39 -27.13
C PHE A 34 10.96 5.73 -26.39
N SER A 35 10.60 4.55 -26.82
CA SER A 35 9.59 3.75 -26.14
C SER A 35 10.24 2.72 -25.24
N VAL A 36 9.66 2.52 -24.05
CA VAL A 36 10.01 1.41 -23.16
C VAL A 36 9.26 0.17 -23.64
N PRO A 37 9.87 -1.02 -23.68
CA PRO A 37 9.18 -2.25 -24.01
C PRO A 37 7.97 -2.49 -23.11
N THR A 38 6.84 -2.88 -23.71
CA THR A 38 5.58 -3.12 -22.96
C THR A 38 5.78 -4.12 -21.84
N GLU A 39 6.52 -5.20 -22.08
CA GLU A 39 6.83 -6.21 -21.07
C GLU A 39 7.53 -5.64 -19.83
N LEU A 40 8.40 -4.63 -20.02
CA LEU A 40 9.10 -3.99 -18.91
C LEU A 40 8.17 -3.05 -18.13
N LEU A 41 7.25 -2.36 -18.81
CA LEU A 41 6.22 -1.55 -18.16
C LEU A 41 5.26 -2.42 -17.35
N GLU A 42 4.85 -3.56 -17.90
CA GLU A 42 4.00 -4.54 -17.20
C GLU A 42 4.70 -5.10 -15.94
N LYS A 43 6.01 -5.40 -16.03
CA LYS A 43 6.78 -5.83 -14.85
C LYS A 43 6.84 -4.76 -13.76
N ILE A 44 7.07 -3.50 -14.14
CA ILE A 44 7.08 -2.37 -13.20
C ILE A 44 5.72 -2.25 -12.53
N GLN A 45 4.64 -2.29 -13.32
CA GLN A 45 3.29 -2.17 -12.78
C GLN A 45 2.97 -3.33 -11.82
N SER A 46 3.26 -4.56 -12.22
CA SER A 46 3.05 -5.74 -11.37
C SER A 46 3.86 -5.67 -10.06
N ALA A 47 5.12 -5.23 -10.11
CA ALA A 47 5.93 -5.06 -8.91
C ALA A 47 5.43 -3.93 -8.00
N HIS A 48 4.92 -2.84 -8.58
CA HIS A 48 4.26 -1.77 -7.85
C HIS A 48 2.97 -2.23 -7.19
N ASP A 49 2.11 -2.95 -7.91
CA ASP A 49 0.85 -3.47 -7.40
C ASP A 49 1.09 -4.43 -6.21
N ALA A 50 2.15 -5.24 -6.29
CA ALA A 50 2.56 -6.10 -5.18
C ALA A 50 3.00 -5.31 -3.93
N LEU A 51 3.65 -4.14 -4.09
CA LEU A 51 3.96 -3.24 -2.97
C LEU A 51 2.70 -2.66 -2.34
N VAL A 52 1.75 -2.22 -3.15
CA VAL A 52 0.46 -1.67 -2.68
C VAL A 52 -0.36 -2.73 -1.96
N GLU A 53 -0.42 -3.95 -2.50
CA GLU A 53 -1.09 -5.08 -1.85
C GLU A 53 -0.44 -5.42 -0.50
N ASN A 54 0.88 -5.45 -0.44
CA ASN A 54 1.60 -5.68 0.83
C ASN A 54 1.30 -4.58 1.87
N SER A 55 1.17 -3.32 1.47
CA SER A 55 0.76 -2.24 2.38
C SER A 55 -0.63 -2.45 2.97
N SER A 56 -1.57 -2.92 2.15
CA SER A 56 -2.92 -3.27 2.63
C SER A 56 -2.85 -4.39 3.66
N VAL A 57 -2.06 -5.44 3.39
CA VAL A 57 -1.85 -6.55 4.33
C VAL A 57 -1.26 -6.07 5.65
N ILE A 58 -0.22 -5.21 5.61
CA ILE A 58 0.39 -4.64 6.82
C ILE A 58 -0.65 -3.82 7.60
N SER A 59 -1.40 -2.93 6.94
CA SER A 59 -2.42 -2.09 7.57
C SER A 59 -3.52 -2.93 8.24
N ASP A 60 -3.98 -3.99 7.59
CA ASP A 60 -4.98 -4.90 8.14
C ASP A 60 -4.45 -5.63 9.39
N ILE A 61 -3.19 -6.08 9.37
CA ILE A 61 -2.55 -6.72 10.54
C ILE A 61 -2.37 -5.71 11.67
N GLU A 62 -1.89 -4.50 11.38
CA GLU A 62 -1.73 -3.42 12.37
C GLU A 62 -3.06 -3.03 13.03
N GLN A 63 -4.14 -2.97 12.27
CA GLN A 63 -5.47 -2.70 12.80
C GLN A 63 -5.94 -3.82 13.73
N GLN A 64 -5.77 -5.08 13.33
CA GLN A 64 -6.10 -6.23 14.16
C GLN A 64 -5.25 -6.27 15.44
N PHE A 65 -3.96 -5.94 15.32
CA PHE A 65 -3.03 -5.88 16.45
C PHE A 65 -3.47 -4.83 17.47
N LYS A 66 -3.78 -3.59 17.02
CA LYS A 66 -4.29 -2.52 17.89
C LYS A 66 -5.60 -2.89 18.59
N ALA A 67 -6.53 -3.55 17.88
CA ALA A 67 -7.77 -4.01 18.47
C ALA A 67 -7.54 -5.07 19.57
N THR A 68 -6.55 -5.95 19.35
CA THR A 68 -6.19 -6.99 20.32
C THR A 68 -5.47 -6.39 21.53
N ASP A 69 -4.59 -5.42 21.30
CA ASP A 69 -3.81 -4.74 22.35
C ASP A 69 -4.72 -4.01 23.33
N HIS A 70 -5.67 -3.23 22.83
CA HIS A 70 -6.68 -2.55 23.65
C HIS A 70 -7.50 -3.54 24.52
N SER A 71 -7.81 -4.72 23.98
CA SER A 71 -8.54 -5.77 24.69
C SER A 71 -7.70 -6.44 25.79
N LEU A 72 -6.39 -6.32 25.73
CA LEU A 72 -5.44 -6.91 26.71
C LEU A 72 -4.94 -5.92 27.75
N GLU A 73 -5.29 -4.62 27.66
CA GLU A 73 -4.83 -3.59 28.60
C GLU A 73 -5.10 -3.92 30.07
N GLU A 74 -6.24 -4.55 30.37
CA GLU A 74 -6.64 -4.91 31.73
C GLU A 74 -5.99 -6.22 32.25
N LEU A 75 -5.40 -7.03 31.36
CA LEU A 75 -4.89 -8.36 31.70
C LEU A 75 -3.85 -8.36 32.83
N PRO A 76 -2.84 -7.46 32.86
CA PRO A 76 -1.86 -7.43 33.95
C PRO A 76 -2.49 -7.14 35.30
N ALA A 77 -3.52 -6.27 35.37
CA ALA A 77 -4.22 -5.96 36.61
C ALA A 77 -5.09 -7.13 37.09
N ILE A 78 -5.70 -7.87 36.14
CA ILE A 78 -6.48 -9.08 36.40
C ILE A 78 -5.57 -10.17 36.97
N GLU A 79 -4.41 -10.41 36.34
CA GLU A 79 -3.44 -11.41 36.77
C GLU A 79 -2.87 -11.09 38.17
N ALA A 80 -2.58 -9.81 38.48
CA ALA A 80 -2.14 -9.40 39.80
C ALA A 80 -3.19 -9.67 40.87
N LYS A 81 -4.49 -9.41 40.58
CA LYS A 81 -5.59 -9.72 41.51
C LYS A 81 -5.77 -11.22 41.70
N LEU A 82 -5.73 -12.00 40.61
CA LEU A 82 -5.81 -13.45 40.71
C LEU A 82 -4.68 -14.04 41.55
N LYS A 83 -3.45 -13.53 41.37
CA LYS A 83 -2.30 -13.93 42.18
C LYS A 83 -2.54 -13.62 43.67
N TYR A 84 -3.09 -12.46 44.02
CA TYR A 84 -3.44 -12.10 45.39
C TYR A 84 -4.44 -13.10 46.01
N TYR A 85 -5.50 -13.49 45.27
CA TYR A 85 -6.46 -14.48 45.75
C TYR A 85 -5.83 -15.87 45.91
N THR A 86 -4.89 -16.24 45.03
CA THR A 86 -4.13 -17.48 45.11
C THR A 86 -3.24 -17.55 46.35
N GLU A 87 -2.49 -16.46 46.64
CA GLU A 87 -1.63 -16.33 47.83
C GLU A 87 -2.41 -16.32 49.15
N ALA A 88 -3.69 -15.98 49.09
CA ALA A 88 -4.62 -16.05 50.23
C ALA A 88 -5.13 -17.46 50.57
N GLY A 89 -4.57 -18.51 49.93
CA GLY A 89 -4.88 -19.93 50.21
C GLY A 89 -6.14 -20.46 49.58
N LEU A 90 -6.62 -19.82 48.53
CA LEU A 90 -7.80 -20.25 47.75
C LEU A 90 -7.47 -21.29 46.66
N ASP A 91 -6.17 -21.65 46.51
CA ASP A 91 -5.64 -22.42 45.39
C ASP A 91 -6.30 -23.77 45.13
N ASP A 92 -6.44 -24.61 46.15
CA ASP A 92 -6.95 -25.96 45.98
C ASP A 92 -8.45 -26.00 45.63
N LYS A 93 -9.20 -25.01 46.09
CA LYS A 93 -10.65 -24.93 45.83
C LYS A 93 -10.98 -24.20 44.55
N LEU A 94 -10.07 -23.34 44.08
CA LEU A 94 -10.26 -22.51 42.92
C LEU A 94 -9.64 -23.13 41.64
N ALA A 95 -8.80 -24.15 41.75
CA ALA A 95 -8.24 -24.90 40.62
C ALA A 95 -9.34 -25.46 39.73
N LEU A 96 -10.45 -25.92 40.32
CA LEU A 96 -11.61 -26.42 39.61
C LEU A 96 -12.32 -25.29 38.84
N PHE A 97 -12.46 -24.13 39.46
CA PHE A 97 -13.03 -22.94 38.83
C PHE A 97 -12.20 -22.45 37.66
N LYS A 98 -10.86 -22.44 37.83
CA LYS A 98 -9.93 -22.08 36.76
C LYS A 98 -10.07 -23.00 35.56
N ARG A 99 -10.22 -24.33 35.79
CA ARG A 99 -10.47 -25.31 34.73
C ARG A 99 -11.80 -25.04 34.02
N LEU A 100 -12.88 -24.81 34.77
CA LEU A 100 -14.21 -24.55 34.19
C LEU A 100 -14.24 -23.24 33.38
N SER A 101 -13.52 -22.21 33.81
CA SER A 101 -13.40 -20.95 33.05
C SER A 101 -12.56 -21.13 31.76
N SER A 102 -11.50 -21.96 31.82
CA SER A 102 -10.72 -22.33 30.63
C SER A 102 -11.59 -23.06 29.61
N GLU A 103 -12.38 -24.00 30.08
CA GLU A 103 -13.33 -24.76 29.26
C GLU A 103 -14.40 -23.83 28.63
N GLU A 104 -14.89 -22.82 29.36
CA GLU A 104 -15.81 -21.79 28.85
C GLU A 104 -15.15 -20.95 27.72
N GLY A 105 -13.90 -20.54 27.95
CA GLY A 105 -13.13 -19.80 26.92
C GLY A 105 -12.98 -20.61 25.64
N GLN A 106 -12.70 -21.91 25.75
CA GLN A 106 -12.63 -22.82 24.61
C GLN A 106 -13.97 -22.97 23.87
N PHE A 107 -15.07 -23.14 24.61
CA PHE A 107 -16.43 -23.17 24.02
C PHE A 107 -16.72 -21.89 23.22
N ASN A 108 -16.41 -20.73 23.81
CA ASN A 108 -16.67 -19.45 23.15
C ASN A 108 -15.75 -19.21 21.94
N ALA A 109 -14.49 -19.65 21.98
CA ALA A 109 -13.57 -19.60 20.86
C ALA A 109 -14.01 -20.48 19.70
N LEU A 110 -14.44 -21.72 19.98
CA LEU A 110 -14.98 -22.63 18.97
C LEU A 110 -16.24 -22.10 18.31
N GLN A 111 -17.12 -21.46 19.08
CA GLN A 111 -18.35 -20.88 18.55
C GLN A 111 -18.07 -19.72 17.57
N LYS A 112 -16.99 -18.95 17.78
CA LYS A 112 -16.56 -17.84 16.91
C LYS A 112 -15.78 -18.28 15.67
N SER A 113 -15.17 -19.48 15.69
CA SER A 113 -14.28 -19.97 14.63
C SER A 113 -14.98 -20.75 13.52
N LEU A 114 -16.22 -20.39 13.17
CA LEU A 114 -16.96 -21.06 12.11
C LEU A 114 -16.33 -20.79 10.72
N PRO A 115 -16.04 -21.83 9.94
CA PRO A 115 -15.41 -21.67 8.65
C PRO A 115 -16.34 -20.97 7.62
N LEU A 116 -15.72 -20.28 6.65
CA LEU A 116 -16.40 -19.54 5.59
C LEU A 116 -16.93 -20.49 4.51
N LYS A 117 -18.08 -20.14 3.92
CA LYS A 117 -18.64 -20.86 2.78
C LYS A 117 -17.85 -20.60 1.50
N VAL A 118 -17.84 -21.57 0.59
CA VAL A 118 -17.32 -21.40 -0.76
C VAL A 118 -18.33 -20.59 -1.58
N THR A 119 -17.84 -19.54 -2.24
CA THR A 119 -18.64 -18.72 -3.15
C THR A 119 -18.77 -19.39 -4.53
N HIS A 120 -19.87 -19.12 -5.22
CA HIS A 120 -20.12 -19.58 -6.59
C HIS A 120 -19.72 -18.49 -7.59
N PHE A 121 -19.49 -18.87 -8.84
CA PHE A 121 -19.28 -17.93 -9.94
C PHE A 121 -20.58 -17.19 -10.28
N PRO A 122 -20.49 -15.96 -10.85
CA PRO A 122 -21.66 -15.29 -11.41
C PRO A 122 -22.35 -16.16 -12.46
N GLU A 123 -23.69 -16.18 -12.44
CA GLU A 123 -24.45 -16.91 -13.44
C GLU A 123 -24.29 -16.24 -14.81
N ILE A 124 -23.92 -17.05 -15.81
CA ILE A 124 -23.87 -16.63 -17.20
C ILE A 124 -25.03 -17.31 -17.93
N MET A 125 -25.99 -16.53 -18.39
CA MET A 125 -27.15 -17.07 -19.12
C MET A 125 -26.73 -17.57 -20.50
N ALA A 126 -26.60 -18.86 -20.66
CA ALA A 126 -26.16 -19.51 -21.92
C ALA A 126 -27.03 -19.16 -23.14
N GLY A 127 -28.28 -18.68 -22.94
CA GLY A 127 -29.19 -18.29 -24.04
C GLY A 127 -28.89 -16.90 -24.63
N GLU A 128 -28.08 -16.07 -24.02
CA GLU A 128 -27.78 -14.72 -24.53
C GLU A 128 -26.58 -14.68 -25.51
N TYR A 129 -25.80 -15.76 -25.60
CA TYR A 129 -24.57 -15.79 -26.41
C TYR A 129 -24.67 -16.73 -27.60
N LYS A 130 -24.25 -16.23 -28.77
CA LYS A 130 -24.22 -17.02 -30.02
C LYS A 130 -22.88 -17.75 -30.22
N ASN A 131 -21.85 -17.40 -29.47
CA ASN A 131 -20.54 -18.04 -29.62
C ASN A 131 -20.53 -19.41 -28.90
N PRO A 132 -20.22 -20.52 -29.59
CA PRO A 132 -20.27 -21.87 -29.06
C PRO A 132 -19.33 -22.09 -27.86
N GLU A 133 -18.15 -21.43 -27.83
CA GLU A 133 -17.20 -21.55 -26.75
C GLU A 133 -17.71 -20.87 -25.46
N LEU A 134 -18.38 -19.72 -25.58
CA LEU A 134 -19.03 -19.05 -24.45
C LEU A 134 -20.20 -19.85 -23.89
N VAL A 135 -20.95 -20.52 -24.75
CA VAL A 135 -22.04 -21.42 -24.34
C VAL A 135 -21.49 -22.65 -23.62
N ALA A 136 -20.34 -23.19 -24.07
CA ALA A 136 -19.68 -24.30 -23.42
C ALA A 136 -19.19 -23.94 -22.01
N ILE A 137 -18.49 -22.81 -21.87
CA ILE A 137 -18.04 -22.29 -20.57
C ILE A 137 -19.22 -21.99 -19.64
N ALA A 138 -20.31 -21.38 -20.13
CA ALA A 138 -21.51 -21.11 -19.34
C ALA A 138 -22.10 -22.42 -18.75
N LYS A 139 -22.14 -23.51 -19.53
CA LYS A 139 -22.59 -24.82 -19.03
C LYS A 139 -21.64 -25.42 -17.99
N GLU A 140 -20.34 -25.27 -18.17
CA GLU A 140 -19.35 -25.74 -17.17
C GLU A 140 -19.48 -24.97 -15.86
N ILE A 141 -19.72 -23.66 -15.92
CA ILE A 141 -19.97 -22.79 -14.75
C ILE A 141 -21.28 -23.21 -14.06
N GLU A 142 -22.33 -23.48 -14.81
CA GLU A 142 -23.60 -23.97 -14.28
C GLU A 142 -23.40 -25.31 -13.51
N ILE A 143 -22.74 -26.27 -14.14
CA ILE A 143 -22.40 -27.58 -13.51
C ILE A 143 -21.55 -27.39 -12.25
N PHE A 144 -20.56 -26.48 -12.31
CA PHE A 144 -19.74 -26.16 -11.16
C PHE A 144 -20.56 -25.54 -10.02
N ASN A 145 -21.40 -24.54 -10.33
CA ASN A 145 -22.24 -23.87 -9.36
C ASN A 145 -23.25 -24.81 -8.71
N ASP A 146 -23.83 -25.75 -9.46
CA ASP A 146 -24.72 -26.78 -8.91
C ASP A 146 -24.00 -27.71 -7.93
N LYS A 147 -22.75 -28.10 -8.25
CA LYS A 147 -21.92 -28.89 -7.32
C LYS A 147 -21.59 -28.09 -6.06
N ILE A 148 -21.21 -26.83 -6.20
CA ILE A 148 -20.93 -25.94 -5.06
C ILE A 148 -22.20 -25.75 -4.20
N LYS A 149 -23.36 -25.60 -4.82
CA LYS A 149 -24.64 -25.52 -4.10
C LYS A 149 -24.89 -26.80 -3.28
N GLY A 150 -24.73 -27.95 -3.88
CA GLY A 150 -24.86 -29.25 -3.18
C GLY A 150 -23.84 -29.41 -2.04
N LEU A 151 -22.61 -28.98 -2.23
CA LEU A 151 -21.60 -28.96 -1.18
C LEU A 151 -21.94 -27.99 -0.06
N ASN A 152 -22.46 -26.82 -0.38
CA ASN A 152 -22.89 -25.85 0.62
C ASN A 152 -24.11 -26.34 1.40
N GLU A 153 -25.05 -27.06 0.77
CA GLU A 153 -26.17 -27.69 1.47
C GLU A 153 -25.70 -28.79 2.44
N GLN A 154 -24.74 -29.63 2.02
CA GLN A 154 -24.12 -30.62 2.90
C GLN A 154 -23.36 -29.95 4.05
N TYR A 155 -22.61 -28.91 3.74
CA TYR A 155 -21.92 -28.10 4.74
C TYR A 155 -22.88 -27.48 5.75
N ASP A 156 -23.98 -26.89 5.29
CA ASP A 156 -25.01 -26.30 6.16
C ASP A 156 -25.65 -27.34 7.09
N ASN A 157 -25.90 -28.54 6.58
CA ASN A 157 -26.41 -29.64 7.39
C ASN A 157 -25.41 -30.11 8.44
N LEU A 158 -24.13 -30.27 8.05
CA LEU A 158 -23.07 -30.63 8.99
C LEU A 158 -22.88 -29.54 10.05
N LEU A 159 -22.90 -28.27 9.64
CA LEU A 159 -22.77 -27.15 10.53
C LEU A 159 -23.96 -27.04 11.50
N LYS A 160 -25.17 -27.31 11.03
CA LYS A 160 -26.37 -27.35 11.87
C LYS A 160 -26.28 -28.45 12.93
N ASN A 161 -25.88 -29.65 12.52
CA ASN A 161 -25.70 -30.78 13.43
C ASN A 161 -24.59 -30.52 14.45
N LEU A 162 -23.46 -29.93 14.00
CA LEU A 162 -22.37 -29.55 14.89
C LEU A 162 -22.82 -28.50 15.91
N LYS A 163 -23.57 -27.47 15.48
CA LYS A 163 -24.12 -26.44 16.36
C LYS A 163 -25.05 -27.04 17.40
N GLN A 164 -25.97 -27.91 16.98
CA GLN A 164 -26.89 -28.56 17.90
C GLN A 164 -26.15 -29.41 18.94
N SER A 165 -25.19 -30.23 18.50
CA SER A 165 -24.36 -31.03 19.39
C SER A 165 -23.54 -30.15 20.33
N PHE A 166 -23.00 -29.05 19.81
CA PHE A 166 -22.26 -28.08 20.60
C PHE A 166 -23.13 -27.46 21.69
N ASP A 167 -24.34 -27.01 21.36
CA ASP A 167 -25.25 -26.38 22.29
C ASP A 167 -25.71 -27.37 23.39
N GLU A 168 -25.95 -28.64 23.02
CA GLU A 168 -26.31 -29.70 23.97
C GLU A 168 -25.16 -29.98 24.96
N HIS A 169 -23.93 -30.09 24.47
CA HIS A 169 -22.78 -30.32 25.34
C HIS A 169 -22.43 -29.09 26.19
N LYS A 170 -22.55 -27.89 25.63
CA LYS A 170 -22.35 -26.64 26.37
C LYS A 170 -23.34 -26.53 27.52
N LYS A 171 -24.61 -26.83 27.28
CA LYS A 171 -25.62 -26.80 28.33
C LYS A 171 -25.33 -27.77 29.46
N LYS A 172 -24.97 -29.04 29.16
CA LYS A 172 -24.57 -30.02 30.18
C LYS A 172 -23.37 -29.57 31.01
N TRP A 173 -22.42 -28.92 30.35
CA TRP A 173 -21.25 -28.35 31.02
C TRP A 173 -21.66 -27.17 31.93
N GLU A 174 -22.53 -26.27 31.47
CA GLU A 174 -23.05 -25.16 32.25
C GLU A 174 -23.80 -25.63 33.51
N ASP A 175 -24.61 -26.67 33.42
CA ASP A 175 -25.31 -27.27 34.53
C ASP A 175 -24.34 -27.85 35.58
N SER A 176 -23.28 -28.56 35.15
CA SER A 176 -22.23 -29.07 36.04
C SER A 176 -21.43 -27.95 36.70
N LYS A 177 -21.13 -26.89 35.96
CA LYS A 177 -20.44 -25.71 36.48
C LYS A 177 -21.26 -25.04 37.61
N ALA A 178 -22.56 -24.87 37.41
CA ALA A 178 -23.46 -24.27 38.40
C ALA A 178 -23.48 -25.04 39.74
N GLU A 179 -23.42 -26.38 39.64
CA GLU A 179 -23.37 -27.23 40.86
C GLU A 179 -22.04 -27.05 41.62
N TYR A 180 -20.91 -26.98 40.89
CA TYR A 180 -19.59 -26.72 41.50
C TYR A 180 -19.49 -25.30 42.07
N ASP A 181 -20.08 -24.30 41.39
CA ASP A 181 -20.15 -22.92 41.88
C ASP A 181 -20.85 -22.83 43.22
N GLU A 182 -21.91 -23.58 43.43
CA GLU A 182 -22.68 -23.61 44.68
C GLU A 182 -21.88 -24.26 45.81
N GLN A 183 -21.18 -25.35 45.51
CA GLN A 183 -20.29 -26.01 46.51
C GLN A 183 -19.11 -25.11 46.93
N LEU A 184 -18.55 -24.33 46.03
CA LEU A 184 -17.49 -23.40 46.32
C LEU A 184 -17.97 -22.22 47.18
N LYS A 185 -19.16 -21.66 46.87
CA LYS A 185 -19.83 -20.61 47.69
C LYS A 185 -19.96 -21.05 49.14
N LEU A 186 -20.35 -22.30 49.35
CA LEU A 186 -20.47 -22.88 50.68
C LEU A 186 -19.11 -22.98 51.39
N SER A 187 -18.06 -23.33 50.65
CA SER A 187 -16.69 -23.46 51.23
C SER A 187 -16.06 -22.11 51.57
N LEU A 188 -16.29 -21.07 50.77
CA LEU A 188 -15.76 -19.72 50.99
C LEU A 188 -16.40 -19.00 52.19
N LYS A 189 -17.65 -19.33 52.50
CA LYS A 189 -18.33 -18.82 53.72
C LYS A 189 -17.66 -19.24 55.01
N THR A 190 -16.78 -20.23 54.98
CA THR A 190 -16.08 -20.78 56.16
C THR A 190 -14.62 -20.31 56.26
N MET A 191 -14.15 -19.41 55.37
CA MET A 191 -12.75 -18.96 55.35
C MET A 191 -12.57 -17.61 56.07
N ASP A 192 -11.69 -17.62 57.08
CA ASP A 192 -11.21 -16.40 57.77
C ASP A 192 -10.18 -15.68 56.89
N GLY A 193 -10.36 -14.38 56.67
CA GLY A 193 -9.30 -13.53 56.11
C GLY A 193 -9.61 -12.67 54.91
N VAL A 194 -10.83 -12.69 54.38
CA VAL A 194 -11.25 -11.72 53.36
C VAL A 194 -12.17 -10.69 54.02
N GLN A 195 -11.52 -9.74 54.71
CA GLN A 195 -12.20 -8.71 55.50
C GLN A 195 -12.84 -7.70 54.52
N ASP A 196 -14.11 -7.44 54.68
CA ASP A 196 -14.96 -6.42 54.05
C ASP A 196 -15.76 -6.83 52.79
N MET A 197 -15.57 -7.99 52.21
CA MET A 197 -16.43 -8.47 51.11
C MET A 197 -17.29 -9.67 51.53
N SER A 198 -18.53 -9.75 51.08
CA SER A 198 -19.31 -10.96 51.31
C SER A 198 -18.69 -12.14 50.53
N SER A 199 -18.79 -13.36 51.04
CA SER A 199 -18.28 -14.56 50.36
C SER A 199 -18.87 -14.71 48.96
N GLN A 200 -20.02 -14.12 48.72
CA GLN A 200 -20.70 -14.11 47.45
C GLN A 200 -20.05 -13.14 46.47
N ASP A 201 -19.68 -11.94 46.92
CA ASP A 201 -19.00 -10.92 46.13
C ASP A 201 -17.59 -11.38 45.73
N ILE A 202 -16.89 -12.07 46.61
CA ILE A 202 -15.55 -12.61 46.35
C ILE A 202 -15.60 -13.75 45.30
N VAL A 203 -16.57 -14.64 45.44
CA VAL A 203 -16.78 -15.71 44.47
C VAL A 203 -17.13 -15.14 43.08
N GLU A 204 -18.00 -14.13 43.08
CA GLU A 204 -18.44 -13.51 41.82
C GLU A 204 -17.30 -12.70 41.16
N GLU A 205 -16.55 -11.92 41.99
CA GLU A 205 -15.39 -11.19 41.49
C GLU A 205 -14.31 -12.14 40.98
N TYR A 206 -13.95 -13.18 41.74
CA TYR A 206 -12.97 -14.14 41.31
C TYR A 206 -13.38 -14.93 40.08
N SER A 207 -14.63 -15.39 40.02
CA SER A 207 -15.19 -16.05 38.85
C SER A 207 -15.13 -15.14 37.61
N ASN A 208 -15.45 -13.86 37.78
CA ASN A 208 -15.38 -12.87 36.70
C ASN A 208 -13.93 -12.59 36.28
N LEU A 209 -12.99 -12.53 37.21
CA LEU A 209 -11.57 -12.35 36.92
C LEU A 209 -11.00 -13.54 36.15
N ILE A 210 -11.30 -14.77 36.57
CA ILE A 210 -10.87 -15.98 35.85
C ILE A 210 -11.46 -16.00 34.44
N LYS A 211 -12.75 -15.73 34.32
CA LYS A 211 -13.42 -15.68 33.04
C LYS A 211 -12.78 -14.68 32.08
N LYS A 212 -12.52 -13.46 32.57
CA LYS A 212 -11.81 -12.44 31.82
C LYS A 212 -10.39 -12.87 31.44
N ALA A 213 -9.64 -13.47 32.37
CA ALA A 213 -8.29 -13.96 32.10
C ALA A 213 -8.27 -15.07 31.02
N GLU A 214 -9.23 -16.01 31.09
CA GLU A 214 -9.36 -17.06 30.07
C GLU A 214 -9.84 -16.52 28.72
N GLU A 215 -10.69 -15.52 28.68
CA GLU A 215 -11.06 -14.81 27.45
C GLU A 215 -9.87 -14.05 26.82
N CYS A 216 -8.96 -13.55 27.63
CA CYS A 216 -7.75 -12.87 27.17
C CYS A 216 -6.68 -13.81 26.61
N LYS A 217 -6.60 -15.07 27.06
CA LYS A 217 -5.57 -16.02 26.59
C LYS A 217 -5.55 -16.23 25.06
N PRO A 218 -6.68 -16.55 24.39
CA PRO A 218 -6.70 -16.68 22.96
C PRO A 218 -6.39 -15.38 22.23
N LEU A 219 -6.66 -14.23 22.89
CA LEU A 219 -6.29 -12.91 22.36
C LEU A 219 -4.78 -12.67 22.44
N ALA A 220 -4.14 -13.09 23.53
CA ALA A 220 -2.70 -13.01 23.70
C ALA A 220 -1.95 -13.92 22.70
N GLU A 221 -2.45 -15.14 22.46
CA GLU A 221 -1.90 -16.02 21.42
C GLU A 221 -2.09 -15.43 20.04
N ARG A 222 -3.27 -14.87 19.75
CA ARG A 222 -3.54 -14.18 18.50
C ARG A 222 -2.63 -12.96 18.31
N GLN A 223 -2.39 -12.17 19.36
CA GLN A 223 -1.48 -11.02 19.30
C GLN A 223 -0.06 -11.46 18.94
N LYS A 224 0.41 -12.58 19.51
CA LYS A 224 1.71 -13.16 19.19
C LYS A 224 1.79 -13.61 17.71
N ASP A 225 0.74 -14.27 17.22
CA ASP A 225 0.63 -14.67 15.80
C ASP A 225 0.62 -13.45 14.87
N LEU A 226 -0.18 -12.41 15.21
CA LEU A 226 -0.22 -11.16 14.45
C LEU A 226 1.14 -10.46 14.42
N LYS A 227 1.89 -10.47 15.53
CA LYS A 227 3.25 -9.91 15.59
C LYS A 227 4.21 -10.65 14.65
N THR A 228 4.11 -11.98 14.59
CA THR A 228 4.92 -12.79 13.66
C THR A 228 4.57 -12.46 12.22
N LYS A 229 3.27 -12.45 11.89
CA LYS A 229 2.80 -12.09 10.55
C LYS A 229 3.18 -10.67 10.12
N LEU A 230 3.17 -9.73 11.06
CA LEU A 230 3.61 -8.37 10.80
C LEU A 230 5.10 -8.32 10.45
N SER A 231 5.94 -9.05 11.20
CA SER A 231 7.37 -9.17 10.89
C SER A 231 7.61 -9.78 9.51
N GLU A 232 6.93 -10.87 9.18
CA GLU A 232 7.01 -11.52 7.87
C GLU A 232 6.55 -10.57 6.73
N ALA A 233 5.49 -9.80 6.97
CA ALA A 233 4.98 -8.84 5.99
C ALA A 233 5.98 -7.69 5.74
N HIS A 234 6.69 -7.23 6.78
CA HIS A 234 7.76 -6.23 6.64
C HIS A 234 9.00 -6.79 5.93
N GLU A 235 9.40 -8.03 6.21
CA GLU A 235 10.49 -8.70 5.49
C GLU A 235 10.14 -8.87 4.01
N ASN A 236 8.92 -9.29 3.72
CA ASN A 236 8.42 -9.38 2.34
C ASN A 236 8.43 -8.01 1.67
N ARG A 237 8.01 -6.92 2.38
CA ARG A 237 8.07 -5.57 1.83
C ARG A 237 9.48 -5.17 1.41
N ALA A 238 10.48 -5.45 2.23
CA ALA A 238 11.88 -5.17 1.90
C ALA A 238 12.30 -5.86 0.59
N THR A 239 11.91 -7.12 0.42
CA THR A 239 12.17 -7.90 -0.80
C THR A 239 11.44 -7.32 -2.01
N LEU A 240 10.18 -6.90 -1.86
CA LEU A 240 9.39 -6.28 -2.91
C LEU A 240 9.98 -4.92 -3.35
N ILE A 241 10.45 -4.11 -2.40
CA ILE A 241 11.12 -2.84 -2.68
C ILE A 241 12.39 -3.07 -3.52
N GLU A 242 13.23 -4.03 -3.13
CA GLU A 242 14.46 -4.34 -3.86
C GLU A 242 14.17 -4.84 -5.29
N ASN A 243 13.17 -5.71 -5.43
CA ASN A 243 12.71 -6.16 -6.74
C ASN A 243 12.20 -4.99 -7.60
N TYR A 244 11.35 -4.13 -7.04
CA TYR A 244 10.83 -2.96 -7.76
C TYR A 244 11.96 -2.02 -8.19
N LYS A 245 12.94 -1.72 -7.31
CA LYS A 245 14.12 -0.91 -7.64
C LYS A 245 14.91 -1.52 -8.79
N THR A 246 15.16 -2.82 -8.74
CA THR A 246 15.89 -3.54 -9.78
C THR A 246 15.24 -3.39 -11.15
N ILE A 247 13.92 -3.58 -11.22
CA ILE A 247 13.16 -3.46 -12.48
C ILE A 247 13.14 -2.00 -12.97
N CYS A 248 13.00 -1.04 -12.06
CA CYS A 248 13.11 0.38 -12.40
C CYS A 248 14.49 0.75 -12.96
N ASP A 249 15.57 0.23 -12.39
CA ASP A 249 16.92 0.46 -12.86
C ASP A 249 17.18 -0.19 -14.22
N GLU A 250 16.61 -1.34 -14.50
CA GLU A 250 16.63 -1.94 -15.84
C GLU A 250 15.98 -1.02 -16.88
N ARG A 251 14.82 -0.43 -16.54
CA ARG A 251 14.14 0.56 -17.36
C ARG A 251 15.01 1.78 -17.63
N ASP A 252 15.61 2.33 -16.57
CA ASP A 252 16.42 3.53 -16.66
C ASP A 252 17.68 3.30 -17.52
N GLN A 253 18.31 2.14 -17.37
CA GLN A 253 19.42 1.73 -18.24
C GLN A 253 19.01 1.55 -19.70
N TYR A 254 17.82 0.96 -19.94
CA TYR A 254 17.27 0.84 -21.29
C TYR A 254 17.07 2.22 -21.93
N LEU A 255 16.41 3.13 -21.21
CA LEU A 255 16.17 4.51 -21.67
C LEU A 255 17.51 5.24 -21.92
N LYS A 256 18.47 5.13 -21.02
CA LYS A 256 19.79 5.74 -21.15
C LYS A 256 20.50 5.29 -22.45
N ARG A 257 20.43 4.00 -22.76
CA ARG A 257 21.02 3.46 -24.00
C ARG A 257 20.28 3.97 -25.25
N SER A 258 18.94 4.03 -25.19
CA SER A 258 18.10 4.51 -26.29
C SER A 258 18.33 6.00 -26.56
N ILE A 259 18.33 6.83 -25.53
CA ILE A 259 18.61 8.27 -25.61
C ILE A 259 20.00 8.54 -26.16
N LYS A 260 21.02 7.78 -25.71
CA LYS A 260 22.39 7.89 -26.23
C LYS A 260 22.45 7.60 -27.74
N LYS A 261 21.71 6.60 -28.23
CA LYS A 261 21.63 6.30 -29.67
C LYS A 261 20.95 7.43 -30.44
N ILE A 262 19.87 8.01 -29.90
CA ILE A 262 19.13 9.11 -30.53
C ILE A 262 20.01 10.35 -30.61
N ASN A 263 20.62 10.75 -29.52
CA ASN A 263 21.52 11.90 -29.48
C ASN A 263 22.67 11.77 -30.49
N LYS A 264 23.25 10.56 -30.64
CA LYS A 264 24.38 10.32 -31.54
C LYS A 264 23.92 10.25 -33.00
N ASN A 265 22.84 9.54 -33.31
CA ASN A 265 22.52 9.12 -34.69
C ASN A 265 21.44 9.97 -35.34
N LYS A 266 20.50 10.53 -34.54
CA LYS A 266 19.36 11.28 -35.06
C LYS A 266 19.51 12.80 -34.85
N LEU A 267 19.99 13.22 -33.68
CA LEU A 267 20.08 14.63 -33.31
C LEU A 267 21.41 15.30 -33.73
N CYS A 268 22.39 14.51 -34.12
CA CYS A 268 23.65 14.93 -34.80
C CYS A 268 24.32 16.18 -34.20
N GLY A 269 24.21 16.38 -32.86
CA GLY A 269 24.85 17.51 -32.19
C GLY A 269 24.13 18.84 -32.29
N VAL A 270 22.93 18.90 -32.89
CA VAL A 270 22.07 20.10 -32.94
C VAL A 270 21.24 20.23 -31.65
N VAL A 271 20.56 19.17 -31.27
CA VAL A 271 19.78 19.07 -30.03
C VAL A 271 20.30 17.91 -29.21
N GLN A 272 20.21 18.00 -27.92
CA GLN A 272 20.51 16.91 -26.98
C GLN A 272 19.36 16.69 -26.02
N ILE A 273 18.99 15.43 -25.82
CA ILE A 273 17.97 15.01 -24.82
C ILE A 273 18.71 14.41 -23.63
N GLY A 274 18.39 14.89 -22.44
CA GLY A 274 18.74 14.31 -21.16
C GLY A 274 17.47 13.87 -20.42
N VAL A 275 17.59 12.88 -19.55
CA VAL A 275 16.49 12.45 -18.67
C VAL A 275 17.03 12.28 -17.26
N LYS A 276 16.36 12.90 -16.32
CA LYS A 276 16.51 12.64 -14.89
C LYS A 276 15.40 11.67 -14.47
N TYR A 277 15.78 10.45 -14.23
CA TYR A 277 14.84 9.37 -13.96
C TYR A 277 14.19 9.54 -12.61
N ARG A 278 12.86 9.48 -12.55
CA ARG A 278 12.08 9.52 -11.31
C ARG A 278 12.38 10.75 -10.43
N GLN A 279 12.67 11.91 -11.02
CA GLN A 279 13.06 13.12 -10.28
C GLN A 279 11.99 14.21 -10.24
N ASN A 280 10.80 13.98 -10.79
CA ASN A 280 9.70 14.93 -10.67
C ASN A 280 9.00 14.76 -9.30
N LYS A 281 9.40 15.55 -8.33
CA LYS A 281 8.94 15.47 -6.95
C LYS A 281 7.64 16.26 -6.67
N LYS A 282 7.02 16.87 -7.69
CA LYS A 282 5.82 17.71 -7.50
C LYS A 282 4.72 17.00 -6.71
N ARG A 283 4.46 15.71 -7.02
CA ARG A 283 3.45 14.92 -6.32
C ARG A 283 3.80 14.68 -4.86
N LEU A 284 5.06 14.35 -4.57
CA LEU A 284 5.56 14.15 -3.21
C LEU A 284 5.45 15.45 -2.39
N LEU A 285 5.90 16.57 -2.94
CA LEU A 285 5.85 17.86 -2.25
C LEU A 285 4.41 18.29 -1.94
N ALA A 286 3.50 18.10 -2.90
CA ALA A 286 2.07 18.34 -2.68
C ALA A 286 1.50 17.47 -1.58
N TYR A 287 1.89 16.19 -1.54
CA TYR A 287 1.47 15.26 -0.47
C TYR A 287 2.00 15.71 0.89
N LEU A 288 3.29 16.01 1.01
CA LEU A 288 3.89 16.49 2.26
C LEU A 288 3.24 17.78 2.76
N THR A 289 3.00 18.74 1.88
CA THR A 289 2.32 20.00 2.26
C THR A 289 0.86 19.80 2.66
N SER A 290 0.19 18.79 2.16
CA SER A 290 -1.18 18.46 2.55
C SER A 290 -1.27 17.80 3.94
N LEU A 291 -0.24 17.06 4.34
CA LEU A 291 -0.18 16.36 5.64
C LEU A 291 0.33 17.25 6.78
N ILE A 292 1.24 18.19 6.46
CA ILE A 292 2.02 18.91 7.46
C ILE A 292 1.51 20.34 7.61
N ALA A 293 0.76 20.59 8.66
CA ALA A 293 0.19 21.92 8.92
C ALA A 293 1.28 23.01 9.06
N GLY A 294 1.13 24.09 8.29
CA GLY A 294 2.02 25.26 8.35
C GLY A 294 3.39 25.05 7.68
N VAL A 295 3.54 24.01 6.86
CA VAL A 295 4.71 23.80 5.99
C VAL A 295 4.30 24.08 4.55
N GLY A 296 4.94 25.07 3.92
CA GLY A 296 4.72 25.43 2.51
C GLY A 296 5.88 25.01 1.62
N ASP A 297 5.69 25.11 0.31
CA ASP A 297 6.68 24.70 -0.70
C ASP A 297 8.09 25.25 -0.45
N LYS A 298 8.19 26.50 -0.02
CA LYS A 298 9.48 27.14 0.28
C LYS A 298 10.22 26.47 1.44
N SER A 299 9.48 25.94 2.40
CA SER A 299 10.04 25.30 3.61
C SER A 299 10.66 23.94 3.30
N ILE A 300 10.22 23.28 2.24
CA ILE A 300 10.67 21.94 1.80
C ILE A 300 11.46 21.98 0.49
N ASN A 301 11.91 23.17 0.06
CA ASN A 301 12.73 23.31 -1.15
C ASN A 301 13.99 22.44 -1.14
N GLY A 302 14.57 22.16 0.03
CA GLY A 302 15.72 21.27 0.14
C GLY A 302 15.43 19.87 -0.38
N ILE A 303 14.21 19.36 -0.19
CA ILE A 303 13.77 18.06 -0.75
C ILE A 303 13.62 18.20 -2.27
N ALA A 304 13.04 19.32 -2.75
CA ALA A 304 12.87 19.57 -4.19
C ALA A 304 14.22 19.64 -4.92
N GLU A 305 15.20 20.29 -4.31
CA GLU A 305 16.54 20.54 -4.88
C GLU A 305 17.51 19.36 -4.70
N HIS A 306 17.16 18.37 -3.86
CA HIS A 306 18.04 17.20 -3.63
C HIS A 306 18.18 16.39 -4.93
N GLU A 307 19.42 16.23 -5.38
CA GLU A 307 19.75 15.42 -6.56
C GLU A 307 19.69 13.92 -6.23
N ASP A 308 19.44 13.09 -7.25
CA ASP A 308 19.36 11.62 -7.12
C ASP A 308 18.39 11.15 -6.02
N PHE A 309 17.25 11.84 -5.91
CA PHE A 309 16.21 11.55 -4.92
C PHE A 309 15.57 10.18 -5.15
N ASP A 310 15.41 9.42 -4.07
CA ASP A 310 14.71 8.14 -4.05
C ASP A 310 13.67 8.12 -2.91
N VAL A 311 12.42 7.75 -3.23
CA VAL A 311 11.30 7.73 -2.27
C VAL A 311 11.53 6.77 -1.12
N PHE A 312 12.18 5.63 -1.37
CA PHE A 312 12.47 4.63 -0.35
C PHE A 312 13.55 5.12 0.62
N THR A 313 14.58 5.76 0.07
CA THR A 313 15.64 6.38 0.88
C THR A 313 15.06 7.51 1.73
N PHE A 314 14.22 8.37 1.15
CA PHE A 314 13.54 9.43 1.89
C PHE A 314 12.66 8.90 3.03
N ALA A 315 11.87 7.84 2.77
CA ALA A 315 11.06 7.23 3.80
C ALA A 315 11.91 6.65 4.95
N ASN A 316 13.04 6.02 4.62
CA ASN A 316 13.98 5.53 5.64
C ASN A 316 14.64 6.67 6.42
N ASP A 317 15.07 7.74 5.75
CA ASP A 317 15.64 8.91 6.41
C ASP A 317 14.62 9.55 7.38
N CYS A 318 13.32 9.53 7.04
CA CYS A 318 12.26 9.96 7.95
C CYS A 318 12.13 9.05 9.18
N ARG A 319 12.29 7.72 9.02
CA ARG A 319 12.30 6.75 10.14
C ARG A 319 13.50 6.93 11.04
N GLU A 320 14.66 7.34 10.48
CA GLU A 320 15.87 7.63 11.26
C GLU A 320 15.74 8.92 12.10
N GLY A 321 14.79 9.79 11.77
CA GLY A 321 14.42 10.94 12.58
C GLY A 321 14.79 12.31 12.03
N CYS A 322 14.41 13.35 12.78
CA CYS A 322 14.47 14.73 12.33
C CYS A 322 15.88 15.24 12.03
N GLU A 323 16.91 14.79 12.75
CA GLU A 323 18.29 15.21 12.50
C GLU A 323 18.78 14.71 11.15
N ARG A 324 18.43 13.46 10.80
CA ARG A 324 18.81 12.85 9.53
C ARG A 324 18.24 13.62 8.33
N ILE A 325 16.94 13.87 8.32
CA ILE A 325 16.30 14.59 7.21
C ILE A 325 16.72 16.07 7.15
N ARG A 326 17.00 16.69 8.31
CA ARG A 326 17.50 18.07 8.36
C ARG A 326 18.84 18.19 7.63
N GLU A 327 19.78 17.30 7.89
CA GLU A 327 21.12 17.33 7.31
C GLU A 327 21.11 17.02 5.83
N ILE A 328 20.43 15.94 5.42
CA ILE A 328 20.40 15.48 4.02
C ILE A 328 19.66 16.49 3.13
N TYR A 329 18.48 16.90 3.55
CA TYR A 329 17.60 17.75 2.73
C TYR A 329 17.72 19.24 3.07
N LYS A 330 18.70 19.62 3.89
CA LYS A 330 18.98 21.02 4.28
C LYS A 330 17.76 21.77 4.81
N LEU A 331 16.96 21.07 5.62
CA LEU A 331 15.74 21.63 6.21
C LEU A 331 16.06 22.37 7.51
N THR A 332 15.17 23.30 7.89
CA THR A 332 15.24 23.89 9.22
C THR A 332 14.78 22.89 10.28
N GLN A 333 15.27 23.04 11.52
CA GLN A 333 14.92 22.16 12.64
C GLN A 333 13.40 21.98 12.79
N GLY A 334 12.66 23.09 12.85
CA GLY A 334 11.20 23.02 13.06
C GLY A 334 10.41 22.44 11.90
N VAL A 335 10.96 22.46 10.66
CA VAL A 335 10.35 21.80 9.51
C VAL A 335 10.63 20.31 9.55
N ALA A 336 11.87 19.91 9.88
CA ALA A 336 12.24 18.50 10.00
C ALA A 336 11.43 17.80 11.11
N GLU A 337 11.29 18.44 12.28
CA GLU A 337 10.45 17.94 13.38
C GLU A 337 9.00 17.74 12.93
N LYS A 338 8.39 18.75 12.30
CA LYS A 338 7.02 18.66 11.81
C LYS A 338 6.82 17.54 10.79
N ILE A 339 7.81 17.32 9.91
CA ILE A 339 7.75 16.23 8.93
C ILE A 339 7.70 14.89 9.66
N VAL A 340 8.64 14.64 10.56
CA VAL A 340 8.74 13.37 11.28
C VAL A 340 7.51 13.13 12.17
N ASP A 341 7.06 14.15 12.89
CA ASP A 341 5.91 14.04 13.80
C ASP A 341 4.57 13.83 13.07
N SER A 342 4.46 14.31 11.82
CA SER A 342 3.24 14.19 11.02
C SER A 342 3.19 12.94 10.15
N LEU A 343 4.33 12.29 9.89
CA LEU A 343 4.40 11.10 9.04
C LEU A 343 4.27 9.83 9.87
N THR A 344 3.13 9.18 9.73
CA THR A 344 2.91 7.82 10.25
C THR A 344 3.58 6.78 9.36
N GLU A 345 3.75 5.54 9.84
CA GLU A 345 4.24 4.43 8.99
C GLU A 345 3.34 4.20 7.77
N GLU A 346 2.04 4.42 7.89
CA GLU A 346 1.12 4.37 6.75
C GLU A 346 1.44 5.46 5.72
N ASN A 347 1.69 6.71 6.15
CA ASN A 347 2.09 7.78 5.24
C ASN A 347 3.44 7.49 4.57
N LEU A 348 4.38 6.90 5.29
CA LEU A 348 5.68 6.51 4.73
C LEU A 348 5.53 5.40 3.68
N ARG A 349 4.65 4.42 3.89
CA ARG A 349 4.31 3.41 2.87
C ARG A 349 3.71 4.04 1.62
N VAL A 350 2.81 5.02 1.77
CA VAL A 350 2.26 5.79 0.63
C VAL A 350 3.36 6.53 -0.14
N ILE A 351 4.36 7.09 0.57
CA ILE A 351 5.50 7.75 -0.07
C ILE A 351 6.35 6.73 -0.85
N GLU A 352 6.65 5.57 -0.28
CA GLU A 352 7.38 4.49 -0.93
C GLU A 352 6.69 3.99 -2.22
N GLU A 353 5.36 4.04 -2.26
CA GLU A 353 4.54 3.64 -3.41
C GLU A 353 4.36 4.75 -4.45
N MET A 354 4.90 5.95 -4.21
CA MET A 354 4.81 7.03 -5.18
C MET A 354 5.67 6.76 -6.41
N GLN A 355 5.02 6.63 -7.54
CA GLN A 355 5.71 6.61 -8.83
C GLN A 355 6.03 8.04 -9.23
N LEU A 356 7.29 8.44 -9.07
CA LEU A 356 7.77 9.73 -9.52
C LEU A 356 8.04 9.69 -11.03
N GLU A 357 7.62 10.75 -11.70
CA GLU A 357 7.83 10.90 -13.14
C GLU A 357 9.26 11.31 -13.48
N ASP A 358 9.67 11.01 -14.71
CA ASP A 358 10.94 11.48 -15.24
C ASP A 358 10.88 12.95 -15.60
N ILE A 359 12.00 13.66 -15.46
CA ILE A 359 12.18 15.01 -15.99
C ILE A 359 12.99 14.91 -17.27
N VAL A 360 12.43 15.37 -18.37
CA VAL A 360 13.12 15.44 -19.66
C VAL A 360 13.77 16.82 -19.79
N GLU A 361 15.07 16.84 -19.99
CA GLU A 361 15.85 18.04 -20.30
C GLU A 361 16.19 18.06 -21.78
N ILE A 362 15.90 19.18 -22.43
CA ILE A 362 16.25 19.42 -23.83
C ILE A 362 17.29 20.54 -23.86
N GLU A 363 18.35 20.33 -24.61
CA GLU A 363 19.41 21.31 -24.82
C GLU A 363 19.63 21.52 -26.31
N LEU A 364 19.82 22.78 -26.71
CA LEU A 364 20.15 23.18 -28.09
C LEU A 364 21.60 23.62 -28.16
N ASN A 365 22.29 23.21 -29.17
CA ASN A 365 23.64 23.67 -29.47
C ASN A 365 23.59 25.09 -30.08
N VAL A 366 24.08 26.06 -29.34
CA VAL A 366 24.18 27.45 -29.78
C VAL A 366 25.65 27.86 -29.78
N GLY A 367 26.22 28.02 -30.98
CA GLY A 367 27.61 28.42 -31.14
C GLY A 367 28.61 27.41 -30.53
N GLY A 368 28.34 26.12 -30.64
CA GLY A 368 29.22 25.05 -30.15
C GLY A 368 29.05 24.68 -28.67
N LYS A 369 28.07 25.30 -27.98
CA LYS A 369 27.75 25.01 -26.58
C LYS A 369 26.29 24.61 -26.43
N PHE A 370 26.03 23.51 -25.70
CA PHE A 370 24.70 23.12 -25.35
C PHE A 370 24.11 24.03 -24.24
N LYS A 371 22.92 24.56 -24.47
CA LYS A 371 22.17 25.40 -23.52
C LYS A 371 20.81 24.73 -23.24
N LYS A 372 20.40 24.74 -21.99
CA LYS A 372 19.09 24.22 -21.57
C LYS A 372 17.96 25.04 -22.17
N LEU A 373 16.82 24.40 -22.43
CA LEU A 373 15.67 25.03 -23.06
C LEU A 373 15.24 26.32 -22.34
N LYS A 374 15.28 26.36 -21.02
CA LYS A 374 14.94 27.54 -20.20
C LYS A 374 15.86 28.76 -20.40
N ASP A 375 17.10 28.51 -20.84
CA ASP A 375 18.14 29.54 -21.03
C ASP A 375 18.22 30.02 -22.48
N LEU A 376 17.32 29.57 -23.34
CA LEU A 376 17.24 29.90 -24.77
C LEU A 376 16.25 31.04 -25.04
N SER A 377 16.46 31.76 -26.14
CA SER A 377 15.48 32.67 -26.68
C SER A 377 14.22 31.92 -27.12
N LYS A 378 13.08 32.61 -27.27
CA LYS A 378 11.84 31.99 -27.69
C LYS A 378 11.96 31.28 -29.03
N GLY A 379 12.62 31.88 -30.02
CA GLY A 379 12.87 31.27 -31.33
C GLY A 379 13.74 30.01 -31.22
N GLN A 380 14.80 30.04 -30.39
CA GLN A 380 15.65 28.88 -30.14
C GLN A 380 14.91 27.74 -29.42
N GLN A 381 14.00 28.06 -28.49
CA GLN A 381 13.13 27.08 -27.84
C GLN A 381 12.25 26.37 -28.86
N CYS A 382 11.58 27.12 -29.72
CA CYS A 382 10.76 26.56 -30.80
C CYS A 382 11.59 25.73 -31.79
N THR A 383 12.78 26.19 -32.16
CA THR A 383 13.70 25.45 -33.02
C THR A 383 14.09 24.10 -32.37
N ALA A 384 14.39 24.07 -31.08
CA ALA A 384 14.74 22.83 -30.37
C ALA A 384 13.58 21.84 -30.39
N ILE A 385 12.35 22.27 -30.08
CA ILE A 385 11.18 21.42 -30.08
C ILE A 385 10.83 20.95 -31.50
N LEU A 386 10.91 21.83 -32.50
CA LEU A 386 10.64 21.47 -33.89
C LEU A 386 11.60 20.39 -34.40
N ASN A 387 12.89 20.48 -34.09
CA ASN A 387 13.84 19.44 -34.41
C ASN A 387 13.44 18.07 -33.85
N LEU A 388 12.87 18.04 -32.64
CA LEU A 388 12.39 16.77 -32.02
C LEU A 388 11.13 16.26 -32.74
N LEU A 389 10.18 17.14 -33.07
CA LEU A 389 8.95 16.78 -33.76
C LEU A 389 9.22 16.22 -35.16
N LEU A 390 10.20 16.78 -35.87
CA LEU A 390 10.59 16.33 -37.20
C LEU A 390 11.31 14.99 -37.25
N LEU A 391 11.95 14.58 -36.15
CA LEU A 391 12.78 13.37 -36.12
C LEU A 391 12.02 12.07 -36.20
N ASP A 392 10.84 11.99 -35.69
CA ASP A 392 10.07 10.74 -35.55
C ASP A 392 8.73 10.78 -36.30
N ASN A 393 8.47 11.88 -37.00
CA ASN A 393 7.19 12.06 -37.68
C ASN A 393 7.19 11.33 -39.04
N LYS A 394 6.42 10.24 -39.08
CA LYS A 394 6.09 9.54 -40.35
C LYS A 394 4.91 10.18 -41.07
N ASP A 395 4.18 11.01 -40.35
CA ASP A 395 2.95 11.64 -40.82
C ASP A 395 3.24 13.10 -41.23
N PRO A 396 2.46 13.65 -42.16
CA PRO A 396 2.61 15.05 -42.56
C PRO A 396 2.44 16.00 -41.33
N LEU A 397 3.40 16.90 -41.17
CA LEU A 397 3.40 17.94 -40.14
C LEU A 397 2.98 19.28 -40.77
N ILE A 398 1.93 19.89 -40.23
CA ILE A 398 1.46 21.21 -40.65
C ILE A 398 1.69 22.15 -39.49
N ILE A 399 2.41 23.23 -39.73
CA ILE A 399 2.70 24.27 -38.72
C ILE A 399 2.14 25.60 -39.26
N ASP A 400 1.32 26.27 -38.46
CA ASP A 400 0.78 27.57 -38.79
C ASP A 400 1.79 28.67 -38.42
N GLN A 401 2.21 29.46 -39.39
CA GLN A 401 3.14 30.60 -39.29
C GLN A 401 4.43 30.27 -38.50
N PRO A 402 5.22 29.29 -38.98
CA PRO A 402 6.44 28.88 -38.30
C PRO A 402 7.47 30.01 -38.18
N GLU A 403 7.50 30.95 -39.12
CA GLU A 403 8.41 32.08 -39.17
C GLU A 403 8.30 33.02 -37.98
N ASP A 404 7.15 33.16 -37.36
CA ASP A 404 6.93 34.09 -36.23
C ASP A 404 7.60 33.60 -34.93
N ASN A 405 7.90 32.31 -34.85
CA ASN A 405 8.38 31.67 -33.63
C ASN A 405 9.74 30.95 -33.79
N LEU A 406 10.34 30.94 -34.99
CA LEU A 406 11.62 30.30 -35.24
C LEU A 406 12.79 31.27 -35.21
N ASP A 407 13.99 30.75 -34.97
CA ASP A 407 15.22 31.52 -35.10
C ASP A 407 15.50 31.78 -36.59
N ASN A 408 15.83 33.04 -36.93
CA ASN A 408 16.12 33.41 -38.31
C ASN A 408 17.25 32.61 -38.97
N SER A 409 18.21 32.14 -38.18
CA SER A 409 19.28 31.25 -38.68
C SER A 409 18.76 29.88 -39.11
N PHE A 410 17.80 29.34 -38.38
CA PHE A 410 17.18 28.07 -38.72
C PHE A 410 16.34 28.13 -40.01
N ILE A 411 15.61 29.24 -40.20
CA ILE A 411 14.82 29.43 -41.41
C ILE A 411 15.70 29.61 -42.65
N ALA A 412 16.90 30.18 -42.47
CA ALA A 412 17.84 30.41 -43.57
C ALA A 412 18.61 29.13 -43.97
N GLU A 413 18.76 28.15 -43.12
CA GLU A 413 19.53 26.93 -43.33
C GLU A 413 18.70 25.72 -43.73
N ASN A 414 17.39 25.74 -43.56
CA ASN A 414 16.43 24.65 -43.82
C ASN A 414 15.25 25.13 -44.67
#